data_dc99d9d5b48ba6bbb1b5962be3d32898
#
_entry.id   dc99d9d5b48ba6bbb1b5962be3d32898
#
_cell.length_a   1.000
_cell.length_b   1.000
_cell.length_c   1.000
_cell.angle_alpha   90.00
_cell.angle_beta   90.00
_cell.angle_gamma   90.00
#
_symmetry.space_group_name_H-M   'P 1'
#
loop_
_entity.id
_entity.type
_entity.pdbx_description
1 polymer ?
#
loop_
_entity_poly.entity_id
_entity_poly.type
_entity_poly.pdbx_seq_one_letter_code
_entity_poly.pdbx_strand_id
1 'polypeptide(L)'
;MITLLNKIFSQSKNFNYLNLVFQKIKKETEIKEIFRAIEEFSENSEIRYVGGCVRKVIKNEIIDDIDLAVNLNPDNVCKILKKNNIKFYKTGIDHGTITALINNKKFEVTSLRKDVLTDGRHAKVEFLNDWHEDASRRDFTINSIYADIDGNLFDPFDGKKDLENGEIKFIGEPEKRIKEDYLRILRYIRFFLNYSKKKHNPNVTKIIKKKLRWIC
;
A
#
# COMPACT_ATOMS: atom_id res chain seq x y z
N MET A 1 -6.58 -17.00 32.16
CA MET A 1 -7.07 -15.62 32.37
C MET A 1 -5.96 -14.57 32.13
N ILE A 2 -4.74 -14.74 32.65
CA ILE A 2 -3.60 -13.82 32.49
C ILE A 2 -3.17 -13.67 31.02
N THR A 3 -3.19 -14.73 30.22
CA THR A 3 -2.79 -14.71 28.79
C THR A 3 -3.75 -13.91 27.91
N LEU A 4 -5.04 -13.89 28.23
CA LEU A 4 -6.07 -13.11 27.50
C LEU A 4 -5.94 -11.62 27.80
N LEU A 5 -5.70 -11.26 29.05
CA LEU A 5 -5.46 -9.88 29.49
C LEU A 5 -4.20 -9.30 28.86
N ASN A 6 -3.09 -10.04 28.82
CA ASN A 6 -1.86 -9.61 28.17
C ASN A 6 -2.04 -9.39 26.66
N LYS A 7 -2.90 -10.18 26.01
CA LYS A 7 -3.24 -10.00 24.59
C LYS A 7 -4.07 -8.73 24.34
N ILE A 8 -5.01 -8.44 25.23
CA ILE A 8 -5.85 -7.21 25.19
C ILE A 8 -4.99 -5.97 25.45
N PHE A 9 -4.10 -6.02 26.46
CA PHE A 9 -3.19 -4.90 26.75
C PHE A 9 -2.12 -4.67 25.66
N SER A 10 -1.66 -5.71 24.97
CA SER A 10 -0.75 -5.55 23.83
C SER A 10 -1.46 -4.99 22.60
N GLN A 11 -2.72 -5.36 22.37
CA GLN A 11 -3.52 -4.78 21.28
C GLN A 11 -3.87 -3.31 21.54
N SER A 12 -4.21 -2.93 22.78
CA SER A 12 -4.48 -1.54 23.13
C SER A 12 -3.24 -0.64 23.03
N LYS A 13 -2.05 -1.14 23.41
CA LYS A 13 -0.79 -0.42 23.23
C LYS A 13 -0.43 -0.23 21.75
N ASN A 14 -0.64 -1.25 20.90
CA ASN A 14 -0.38 -1.14 19.47
C ASN A 14 -1.36 -0.20 18.77
N PHE A 15 -2.64 -0.22 19.15
CA PHE A 15 -3.65 0.69 18.60
C PHE A 15 -3.35 2.15 18.95
N ASN A 16 -3.01 2.44 20.19
CA ASN A 16 -2.60 3.78 20.62
C ASN A 16 -1.33 4.26 19.89
N TYR A 17 -0.36 3.37 19.65
CA TYR A 17 0.87 3.72 18.95
C TYR A 17 0.61 4.10 17.48
N LEU A 18 -0.16 3.29 16.74
CA LEU A 18 -0.52 3.58 15.34
C LEU A 18 -1.18 4.95 15.21
N ASN A 19 -2.21 5.21 16.03
CA ASN A 19 -2.90 6.50 16.03
C ASN A 19 -1.94 7.65 16.37
N LEU A 20 -1.03 7.49 17.33
CA LEU A 20 -0.05 8.52 17.68
C LEU A 20 0.90 8.85 16.52
N VAL A 21 1.35 7.86 15.76
CA VAL A 21 2.22 8.10 14.60
C VAL A 21 1.46 8.80 13.48
N PHE A 22 0.26 8.34 13.12
CA PHE A 22 -0.57 9.01 12.12
C PHE A 22 -0.97 10.42 12.56
N GLN A 23 -1.23 10.65 13.83
CA GLN A 23 -1.47 12.00 14.38
C GLN A 23 -0.24 12.92 14.27
N LYS A 24 0.99 12.37 14.34
CA LYS A 24 2.21 13.16 14.08
C LYS A 24 2.31 13.50 12.58
N ILE A 25 2.12 12.52 11.69
CA ILE A 25 2.13 12.73 10.24
C ILE A 25 1.03 13.72 9.85
N LYS A 26 -0.16 13.57 10.39
CA LYS A 26 -1.28 14.51 10.18
C LYS A 26 -0.94 15.96 10.56
N LYS A 27 -0.05 16.19 11.53
CA LYS A 27 0.37 17.55 11.90
C LYS A 27 1.24 18.21 10.84
N GLU A 28 1.84 17.48 9.92
CA GLU A 28 2.59 18.03 8.81
C GLU A 28 1.65 18.80 7.87
N THR A 29 1.98 20.07 7.61
CA THR A 29 1.13 20.97 6.81
C THR A 29 0.92 20.42 5.41
N GLU A 30 1.94 19.82 4.80
CA GLU A 30 1.93 19.28 3.46
C GLU A 30 0.92 18.13 3.31
N ILE A 31 0.87 17.23 4.28
CA ILE A 31 -0.09 16.10 4.27
C ILE A 31 -1.51 16.61 4.41
N LYS A 32 -1.76 17.52 5.35
CA LYS A 32 -3.09 18.12 5.52
C LYS A 32 -3.57 18.78 4.23
N GLU A 33 -2.67 19.48 3.54
CA GLU A 33 -3.00 20.20 2.32
C GLU A 33 -3.43 19.23 1.20
N ILE A 34 -2.72 18.10 1.03
CA ILE A 34 -3.09 17.09 0.03
C ILE A 34 -4.42 16.42 0.38
N PHE A 35 -4.58 15.96 1.62
CA PHE A 35 -5.81 15.29 2.06
C PHE A 35 -7.01 16.21 1.88
N ARG A 36 -6.92 17.45 2.40
CA ARG A 36 -7.99 18.45 2.26
C ARG A 36 -8.33 18.71 0.80
N ALA A 37 -7.33 18.96 -0.05
CA ALA A 37 -7.55 19.24 -1.47
C ALA A 37 -8.32 18.13 -2.19
N ILE A 38 -8.03 16.86 -1.86
CA ILE A 38 -8.72 15.70 -2.45
C ILE A 38 -10.13 15.53 -1.87
N GLU A 39 -10.27 15.57 -0.53
CA GLU A 39 -11.54 15.31 0.16
C GLU A 39 -12.58 16.42 -0.11
N GLU A 40 -12.16 17.67 -0.30
CA GLU A 40 -13.04 18.79 -0.67
C GLU A 40 -13.51 18.76 -2.14
N PHE A 41 -13.03 17.83 -2.97
CA PHE A 41 -13.42 17.76 -4.39
C PHE A 41 -14.86 17.28 -4.57
N SER A 42 -15.29 16.27 -3.82
CA SER A 42 -16.66 15.76 -3.78
C SER A 42 -16.91 14.99 -2.48
N GLU A 43 -18.18 14.78 -2.13
CA GLU A 43 -18.59 14.01 -0.93
C GLU A 43 -18.06 12.58 -0.93
N ASN A 44 -17.78 12.00 -2.10
CA ASN A 44 -17.29 10.63 -2.25
C ASN A 44 -15.78 10.54 -2.52
N SER A 45 -15.07 11.69 -2.50
CA SER A 45 -13.62 11.68 -2.74
C SER A 45 -12.87 11.26 -1.49
N GLU A 46 -12.04 10.24 -1.63
CA GLU A 46 -11.24 9.69 -0.55
C GLU A 46 -9.78 9.58 -0.92
N ILE A 47 -8.92 9.81 0.06
CA ILE A 47 -7.47 9.60 -0.02
C ILE A 47 -7.02 8.81 1.21
N ARG A 48 -6.07 7.88 1.02
CA ARG A 48 -5.52 7.06 2.10
C ARG A 48 -4.03 6.87 1.93
N TYR A 49 -3.31 6.75 3.03
CA TYR A 49 -1.96 6.19 3.03
C TYR A 49 -2.00 4.73 2.59
N VAL A 50 -0.95 4.23 1.94
CA VAL A 50 -0.95 2.85 1.45
C VAL A 50 0.44 2.21 1.42
N GLY A 51 0.48 0.89 1.53
CA GLY A 51 1.66 0.09 1.22
C GLY A 51 2.85 0.29 2.16
N GLY A 52 3.95 0.84 1.63
CA GLY A 52 5.22 0.95 2.36
C GLY A 52 5.13 1.74 3.65
N CYS A 53 4.56 2.93 3.61
CA CYS A 53 4.45 3.80 4.78
C CYS A 53 3.55 3.18 5.87
N VAL A 54 2.39 2.63 5.52
CA VAL A 54 1.48 1.99 6.49
C VAL A 54 2.16 0.78 7.15
N ARG A 55 2.83 -0.07 6.36
CA ARG A 55 3.59 -1.21 6.89
C ARG A 55 4.69 -0.77 7.87
N LYS A 56 5.44 0.28 7.54
CA LYS A 56 6.49 0.83 8.41
C LYS A 56 5.91 1.39 9.71
N VAL A 57 4.77 2.07 9.67
CA VAL A 57 4.07 2.52 10.88
C VAL A 57 3.68 1.34 11.76
N ILE A 58 3.09 0.27 11.19
CA ILE A 58 2.70 -0.93 11.95
C ILE A 58 3.93 -1.60 12.59
N LYS A 59 5.09 -1.55 11.93
CA LYS A 59 6.36 -2.14 12.41
C LYS A 59 7.17 -1.23 13.30
N ASN A 60 6.72 0.00 13.55
CA ASN A 60 7.49 1.01 14.29
C ASN A 60 8.84 1.31 13.63
N GLU A 61 8.86 1.38 12.29
CA GLU A 61 10.03 1.70 11.47
C GLU A 61 9.98 3.17 11.02
N ILE A 62 11.14 3.70 10.63
CA ILE A 62 11.25 5.07 10.09
C ILE A 62 10.53 5.13 8.73
N ILE A 63 9.70 6.16 8.56
CA ILE A 63 9.00 6.44 7.31
C ILE A 63 9.88 7.41 6.51
N ASP A 64 10.30 6.99 5.34
CA ASP A 64 11.11 7.77 4.38
C ASP A 64 10.28 8.27 3.19
N ASP A 65 9.30 7.46 2.74
CA ASP A 65 8.42 7.78 1.63
C ASP A 65 6.95 7.62 2.05
N ILE A 66 6.11 8.55 1.60
CA ILE A 66 4.66 8.51 1.84
C ILE A 66 3.95 8.30 0.52
N ASP A 67 3.39 7.10 0.37
CA ASP A 67 2.54 6.72 -0.76
C ASP A 67 1.08 6.92 -0.38
N LEU A 68 0.33 7.59 -1.27
CA LEU A 68 -1.09 7.88 -1.12
C LEU A 68 -1.88 7.18 -2.25
N ALA A 69 -3.04 6.67 -1.93
CA ALA A 69 -4.00 6.14 -2.89
C ALA A 69 -5.26 6.99 -2.87
N VAL A 70 -5.89 7.19 -4.04
CA VAL A 70 -7.11 8.00 -4.19
C VAL A 70 -8.12 7.27 -5.07
N ASN A 71 -9.41 7.40 -4.75
CA ASN A 71 -10.51 6.85 -5.53
C ASN A 71 -10.94 7.75 -6.71
N LEU A 72 -10.05 8.59 -7.20
CA LEU A 72 -10.25 9.50 -8.32
C LEU A 72 -9.36 9.11 -9.48
N ASN A 73 -9.79 9.39 -10.71
CA ASN A 73 -8.93 9.22 -11.87
C ASN A 73 -7.78 10.27 -11.89
N PRO A 74 -6.66 9.98 -12.60
CA PRO A 74 -5.49 10.85 -12.60
C PRO A 74 -5.76 12.28 -13.10
N ASP A 75 -6.68 12.45 -14.06
CA ASP A 75 -7.01 13.78 -14.60
C ASP A 75 -7.69 14.66 -13.55
N ASN A 76 -8.57 14.08 -12.74
CA ASN A 76 -9.19 14.79 -11.63
C ASN A 76 -8.15 15.14 -10.55
N VAL A 77 -7.23 14.22 -10.22
CA VAL A 77 -6.13 14.53 -9.30
C VAL A 77 -5.29 15.71 -9.82
N CYS A 78 -4.93 15.74 -11.11
CA CYS A 78 -4.21 16.86 -11.70
C CYS A 78 -5.00 18.19 -11.60
N LYS A 79 -6.32 18.16 -11.87
CA LYS A 79 -7.18 19.35 -11.77
C LYS A 79 -7.23 19.88 -10.32
N ILE A 80 -7.36 18.98 -9.34
CA ILE A 80 -7.41 19.32 -7.92
C ILE A 80 -6.09 19.96 -7.48
N LEU A 81 -4.96 19.32 -7.77
CA LEU A 81 -3.63 19.82 -7.40
C LEU A 81 -3.38 21.20 -8.01
N LYS A 82 -3.74 21.38 -9.31
CA LYS A 82 -3.62 22.67 -9.98
C LYS A 82 -4.51 23.74 -9.34
N LYS A 83 -5.78 23.42 -9.01
CA LYS A 83 -6.73 24.36 -8.37
C LYS A 83 -6.22 24.83 -7.00
N ASN A 84 -5.55 23.95 -6.27
CA ASN A 84 -4.99 24.23 -4.94
C ASN A 84 -3.55 24.79 -4.99
N ASN A 85 -3.02 25.17 -6.15
CA ASN A 85 -1.66 25.65 -6.37
C ASN A 85 -0.57 24.67 -5.89
N ILE A 86 -0.85 23.38 -5.86
CA ILE A 86 0.10 22.32 -5.52
C ILE A 86 0.86 21.95 -6.80
N LYS A 87 2.19 22.11 -6.78
CA LYS A 87 3.04 21.69 -7.90
C LYS A 87 3.04 20.18 -8.03
N PHE A 88 2.99 19.65 -9.26
CA PHE A 88 3.00 18.22 -9.49
C PHE A 88 3.70 17.84 -10.80
N TYR A 89 4.07 16.56 -10.89
CA TYR A 89 4.67 15.94 -12.07
C TYR A 89 3.88 14.68 -12.44
N LYS A 90 3.68 14.47 -13.73
CA LYS A 90 2.98 13.30 -14.30
C LYS A 90 3.94 12.13 -14.54
N THR A 91 4.75 11.79 -13.55
CA THR A 91 5.86 10.82 -13.66
C THR A 91 5.43 9.39 -13.98
N GLY A 92 4.19 9.01 -13.68
CA GLY A 92 3.66 7.67 -13.91
C GLY A 92 2.16 7.69 -14.25
N ILE A 93 1.72 8.69 -15.03
CA ILE A 93 0.29 8.93 -15.30
C ILE A 93 -0.37 7.75 -16.00
N ASP A 94 0.36 7.04 -16.89
CA ASP A 94 -0.16 5.84 -17.58
C ASP A 94 -0.49 4.70 -16.61
N HIS A 95 0.14 4.74 -15.42
CA HIS A 95 -0.12 3.83 -14.31
C HIS A 95 -0.91 4.50 -13.17
N GLY A 96 -1.43 5.71 -13.39
CA GLY A 96 -2.25 6.44 -12.44
C GLY A 96 -1.49 7.14 -11.33
N THR A 97 -0.15 7.23 -11.39
CA THR A 97 0.66 7.87 -10.35
C THR A 97 1.05 9.30 -10.74
N ILE A 98 0.82 10.23 -9.82
CA ILE A 98 1.17 11.64 -9.92
C ILE A 98 2.03 11.98 -8.70
N THR A 99 3.17 12.64 -8.93
CA THR A 99 4.01 13.11 -7.84
C THR A 99 3.66 14.55 -7.49
N ALA A 100 3.03 14.77 -6.33
CA ALA A 100 2.81 16.10 -5.77
C ALA A 100 4.09 16.60 -5.06
N LEU A 101 4.37 17.90 -5.17
CA LEU A 101 5.53 18.54 -4.55
C LEU A 101 5.06 19.73 -3.69
N ILE A 102 5.28 19.64 -2.38
CA ILE A 102 4.98 20.70 -1.41
C ILE A 102 6.20 20.89 -0.52
N ASN A 103 6.68 22.11 -0.37
CA ASN A 103 7.85 22.46 0.47
C ASN A 103 9.06 21.53 0.24
N ASN A 104 9.36 21.21 -1.04
CA ASN A 104 10.42 20.29 -1.47
C ASN A 104 10.22 18.82 -1.04
N LYS A 105 9.09 18.45 -0.42
CA LYS A 105 8.72 17.05 -0.15
C LYS A 105 7.90 16.51 -1.31
N LYS A 106 8.16 15.26 -1.67
CA LYS A 106 7.46 14.52 -2.73
C LYS A 106 6.47 13.55 -2.12
N PHE A 107 5.28 13.49 -2.71
CA PHE A 107 4.22 12.56 -2.34
C PHE A 107 3.71 11.86 -3.60
N GLU A 108 3.75 10.54 -3.62
CA GLU A 108 3.16 9.78 -4.71
C GLU A 108 1.67 9.59 -4.46
N VAL A 109 0.85 10.15 -5.34
CA VAL A 109 -0.60 10.03 -5.31
C VAL A 109 -1.02 9.11 -6.46
N THR A 110 -1.50 7.91 -6.13
CA THR A 110 -1.85 6.89 -7.11
C THR A 110 -3.35 6.64 -7.11
N SER A 111 -3.97 6.76 -8.27
CA SER A 111 -5.37 6.41 -8.51
C SER A 111 -5.61 4.92 -8.33
N LEU A 112 -6.72 4.56 -7.67
CA LEU A 112 -7.15 3.17 -7.58
C LEU A 112 -7.33 2.58 -8.99
N ARG A 113 -6.87 1.34 -9.18
CA ARG A 113 -6.88 0.71 -10.49
C ARG A 113 -6.97 -0.81 -10.40
N LYS A 114 -7.37 -1.45 -11.48
CA LYS A 114 -7.17 -2.88 -11.75
C LYS A 114 -6.26 -3.07 -12.96
N ASP A 115 -5.54 -4.17 -12.98
CA ASP A 115 -4.71 -4.57 -14.10
C ASP A 115 -5.57 -5.39 -15.06
N VAL A 116 -5.80 -4.88 -16.30
CA VAL A 116 -6.70 -5.51 -17.29
C VAL A 116 -5.95 -6.52 -18.14
N LEU A 117 -4.72 -6.17 -18.55
CA LEU A 117 -3.83 -7.03 -19.32
C LEU A 117 -2.44 -6.91 -18.69
N THR A 118 -1.87 -8.03 -18.32
CA THR A 118 -0.49 -8.10 -17.84
C THR A 118 0.33 -8.91 -18.83
N ASP A 119 1.32 -8.26 -19.46
CA ASP A 119 2.35 -8.93 -20.25
C ASP A 119 3.68 -8.76 -19.51
N GLY A 120 3.87 -9.66 -18.53
CA GLY A 120 5.05 -9.67 -17.68
C GLY A 120 5.25 -8.40 -16.87
N ARG A 121 5.71 -7.31 -17.45
CA ARG A 121 6.05 -6.06 -16.76
C ARG A 121 5.11 -4.90 -17.09
N HIS A 122 4.39 -4.96 -18.18
CA HIS A 122 3.50 -3.91 -18.63
C HIS A 122 2.05 -4.31 -18.39
N ALA A 123 1.34 -3.54 -17.59
CA ALA A 123 -0.08 -3.70 -17.34
C ALA A 123 -0.84 -2.54 -17.98
N LYS A 124 -1.83 -2.87 -18.82
CA LYS A 124 -2.88 -1.91 -19.16
C LYS A 124 -3.79 -1.81 -17.95
N VAL A 125 -3.97 -0.61 -17.45
CA VAL A 125 -4.76 -0.36 -16.23
C VAL A 125 -6.11 0.26 -16.57
N GLU A 126 -7.11 -0.05 -15.75
CA GLU A 126 -8.40 0.61 -15.71
C GLU A 126 -8.57 1.26 -14.33
N PHE A 127 -8.87 2.57 -14.31
CA PHE A 127 -9.07 3.29 -13.06
C PHE A 127 -10.44 2.97 -12.48
N LEU A 128 -10.51 2.89 -11.15
CA LEU A 128 -11.71 2.51 -10.42
C LEU A 128 -11.83 3.32 -9.12
N ASN A 129 -12.94 3.12 -8.41
CA ASN A 129 -13.20 3.74 -7.11
C ASN A 129 -13.35 2.72 -5.97
N ASP A 130 -13.12 1.44 -6.24
CA ASP A 130 -13.24 0.35 -5.27
C ASP A 130 -11.89 0.02 -4.62
N TRP A 131 -11.82 0.23 -3.32
CA TRP A 131 -10.62 -0.01 -2.50
C TRP A 131 -10.26 -1.50 -2.39
N HIS A 132 -11.26 -2.39 -2.37
CA HIS A 132 -11.02 -3.83 -2.30
C HIS A 132 -10.45 -4.35 -3.62
N GLU A 133 -10.95 -3.86 -4.74
CA GLU A 133 -10.48 -4.24 -6.05
C GLU A 133 -9.01 -3.78 -6.28
N ASP A 134 -8.65 -2.54 -5.89
CA ASP A 134 -7.26 -2.08 -5.92
C ASP A 134 -6.36 -2.92 -4.99
N ALA A 135 -6.84 -3.26 -3.80
CA ALA A 135 -6.10 -4.11 -2.87
C ALA A 135 -5.85 -5.51 -3.45
N SER A 136 -6.83 -6.09 -4.16
CA SER A 136 -6.76 -7.44 -4.73
C SER A 136 -5.69 -7.61 -5.80
N ARG A 137 -5.36 -6.55 -6.56
CA ARG A 137 -4.29 -6.59 -7.57
C ARG A 137 -2.88 -6.53 -6.98
N ARG A 138 -2.72 -6.13 -5.72
CA ARG A 138 -1.40 -6.01 -5.06
C ARG A 138 -0.76 -7.39 -4.87
N ASP A 139 0.54 -7.40 -4.65
CA ASP A 139 1.33 -8.64 -4.57
C ASP A 139 1.11 -9.42 -3.27
N PHE A 140 1.25 -8.74 -2.12
CA PHE A 140 1.24 -9.37 -0.79
C PHE A 140 0.25 -8.68 0.13
N THR A 141 -0.34 -9.44 1.05
CA THR A 141 -1.29 -8.95 2.05
C THR A 141 -0.72 -7.78 2.85
N ILE A 142 0.56 -7.83 3.22
CA ILE A 142 1.26 -6.77 3.96
C ILE A 142 1.44 -5.46 3.17
N ASN A 143 1.17 -5.44 1.88
CA ASN A 143 1.25 -4.28 0.99
C ASN A 143 -0.12 -3.73 0.59
N SER A 144 -1.21 -4.37 1.04
CA SER A 144 -2.59 -3.99 0.74
C SER A 144 -3.31 -3.38 1.93
N ILE A 145 -2.57 -2.84 2.87
CA ILE A 145 -3.10 -2.14 4.04
C ILE A 145 -3.14 -0.66 3.72
N TYR A 146 -4.29 -0.04 3.95
CA TYR A 146 -4.51 1.39 3.79
C TYR A 146 -4.83 2.00 5.14
N ALA A 147 -4.60 3.30 5.28
CA ALA A 147 -5.00 4.07 6.46
C ALA A 147 -5.56 5.43 6.04
N ASP A 148 -6.62 5.89 6.69
CA ASP A 148 -7.08 7.27 6.53
C ASP A 148 -6.13 8.26 7.25
N ILE A 149 -6.45 9.55 7.19
CA ILE A 149 -5.64 10.60 7.83
C ILE A 149 -5.53 10.43 9.34
N ASP A 150 -6.49 9.76 9.99
CA ASP A 150 -6.53 9.52 11.42
C ASP A 150 -5.88 8.19 11.84
N GLY A 151 -5.49 7.36 10.84
CA GLY A 151 -4.84 6.07 11.07
C GLY A 151 -5.82 4.91 11.24
N ASN A 152 -7.11 5.10 10.91
CA ASN A 152 -8.04 3.99 10.82
C ASN A 152 -7.67 3.11 9.63
N LEU A 153 -7.49 1.81 9.87
CA LEU A 153 -7.02 0.89 8.86
C LEU A 153 -8.17 0.33 8.02
N PHE A 154 -7.96 0.25 6.72
CA PHE A 154 -8.71 -0.60 5.81
C PHE A 154 -7.76 -1.72 5.33
N ASP A 155 -8.01 -2.94 5.81
CA ASP A 155 -7.14 -4.11 5.62
C ASP A 155 -7.97 -5.33 5.17
N PRO A 156 -8.36 -5.38 3.87
CA PRO A 156 -9.29 -6.39 3.37
C PRO A 156 -8.72 -7.81 3.33
N PHE A 157 -7.40 -7.98 3.48
CA PHE A 157 -6.71 -9.27 3.36
C PHE A 157 -5.93 -9.67 4.62
N ASP A 158 -6.27 -9.11 5.79
CA ASP A 158 -5.58 -9.41 7.07
C ASP A 158 -4.05 -9.15 7.02
N GLY A 159 -3.59 -8.20 6.23
CA GLY A 159 -2.16 -7.90 6.04
C GLY A 159 -1.47 -7.46 7.33
N LYS A 160 -2.16 -6.73 8.21
CA LYS A 160 -1.66 -6.37 9.54
C LYS A 160 -1.36 -7.60 10.38
N LYS A 161 -2.29 -8.55 10.43
CA LYS A 161 -2.13 -9.82 11.17
C LYS A 161 -0.98 -10.64 10.59
N ASP A 162 -0.86 -10.73 9.28
CA ASP A 162 0.24 -11.44 8.62
C ASP A 162 1.58 -10.78 8.93
N LEU A 163 1.66 -9.45 8.89
CA LEU A 163 2.85 -8.69 9.23
C LEU A 163 3.27 -8.87 10.70
N GLU A 164 2.35 -8.85 11.65
CA GLU A 164 2.58 -9.10 13.08
C GLU A 164 3.10 -10.52 13.32
N ASN A 165 2.53 -11.50 12.61
CA ASN A 165 2.95 -12.91 12.66
C ASN A 165 4.27 -13.20 11.91
N GLY A 166 4.78 -12.24 11.13
CA GLY A 166 5.94 -12.44 10.26
C GLY A 166 5.66 -13.40 9.12
N GLU A 167 4.46 -13.34 8.54
CA GLU A 167 4.04 -14.14 7.40
C GLU A 167 4.03 -13.30 6.13
N ILE A 168 4.57 -13.84 5.04
CA ILE A 168 4.52 -13.21 3.71
C ILE A 168 3.61 -14.05 2.83
N LYS A 169 2.40 -13.52 2.58
CA LYS A 169 1.38 -14.20 1.77
C LYS A 169 1.07 -13.41 0.51
N PHE A 170 0.99 -14.11 -0.60
CA PHE A 170 0.43 -13.57 -1.84
C PHE A 170 -1.07 -13.30 -1.69
N ILE A 171 -1.56 -12.25 -2.31
CA ILE A 171 -3.00 -12.05 -2.50
C ILE A 171 -3.42 -12.90 -3.70
N GLY A 172 -4.28 -13.90 -3.47
CA GLY A 172 -4.64 -14.90 -4.47
C GLY A 172 -3.60 -16.02 -4.62
N GLU A 173 -3.66 -16.75 -5.72
CA GLU A 173 -2.81 -17.91 -5.96
C GLU A 173 -1.37 -17.54 -6.32
N PRO A 174 -0.35 -18.00 -5.57
CA PRO A 174 1.06 -17.64 -5.82
C PRO A 174 1.53 -17.94 -7.24
N GLU A 175 1.13 -19.09 -7.82
CA GLU A 175 1.56 -19.46 -9.17
C GLU A 175 1.02 -18.49 -10.22
N LYS A 176 -0.25 -18.10 -10.11
CA LYS A 176 -0.87 -17.10 -10.99
C LYS A 176 -0.19 -15.74 -10.84
N ARG A 177 -0.02 -15.29 -9.59
CA ARG A 177 0.60 -13.99 -9.28
C ARG A 177 2.05 -13.88 -9.79
N ILE A 178 2.82 -14.95 -9.70
CA ILE A 178 4.20 -15.01 -10.22
C ILE A 178 4.20 -15.01 -11.76
N LYS A 179 3.22 -15.68 -12.42
CA LYS A 179 3.11 -15.66 -13.88
C LYS A 179 2.78 -14.27 -14.44
N GLU A 180 1.97 -13.50 -13.73
CA GLU A 180 1.62 -12.13 -14.12
C GLU A 180 2.83 -11.20 -14.10
N ASP A 181 3.75 -11.37 -13.13
CA ASP A 181 4.97 -10.58 -13.00
C ASP A 181 6.05 -11.38 -12.25
N TYR A 182 7.11 -11.79 -12.96
CA TYR A 182 8.23 -12.54 -12.37
C TYR A 182 9.05 -11.74 -11.35
N LEU A 183 9.01 -10.40 -11.37
CA LEU A 183 9.65 -9.58 -10.34
C LEU A 183 9.05 -9.83 -8.96
N ARG A 184 7.83 -10.39 -8.87
CA ARG A 184 7.23 -10.78 -7.59
C ARG A 184 8.02 -11.88 -6.87
N ILE A 185 8.83 -12.68 -7.58
CA ILE A 185 9.77 -13.62 -6.93
C ILE A 185 10.82 -12.85 -6.12
N LEU A 186 11.47 -11.86 -6.73
CA LEU A 186 12.48 -11.04 -6.05
C LEU A 186 11.86 -10.22 -4.92
N ARG A 187 10.64 -9.70 -5.14
CA ARG A 187 9.88 -8.98 -4.11
C ARG A 187 9.53 -9.91 -2.95
N TYR A 188 9.10 -11.16 -3.20
CA TYR A 188 8.84 -12.15 -2.16
C TYR A 188 10.08 -12.41 -1.32
N ILE A 189 11.24 -12.66 -1.96
CA ILE A 189 12.50 -12.90 -1.25
C ILE A 189 12.87 -11.69 -0.39
N ARG A 190 12.79 -10.47 -0.93
CA ARG A 190 13.08 -9.23 -0.20
C ARG A 190 12.17 -9.06 1.02
N PHE A 191 10.85 -9.21 0.86
CA PHE A 191 9.92 -9.08 2.00
C PHE A 191 10.08 -10.21 3.00
N PHE A 192 10.37 -11.42 2.52
CA PHE A 192 10.65 -12.55 3.40
C PHE A 192 11.87 -12.28 4.29
N LEU A 193 12.97 -11.83 3.72
CA LEU A 193 14.20 -11.52 4.48
C LEU A 193 13.99 -10.38 5.50
N ASN A 194 13.19 -9.38 5.15
CA ASN A 194 13.00 -8.20 5.99
C ASN A 194 11.95 -8.41 7.10
N TYR A 195 10.89 -9.17 6.83
CA TYR A 195 9.71 -9.21 7.70
C TYR A 195 9.35 -10.60 8.20
N SER A 196 9.85 -11.69 7.59
CA SER A 196 9.44 -13.02 8.01
C SER A 196 10.11 -13.47 9.30
N LYS A 197 9.31 -14.08 10.17
CA LYS A 197 9.75 -14.79 11.38
C LYS A 197 9.55 -16.30 11.25
N LYS A 198 9.15 -16.77 10.06
CA LYS A 198 8.78 -18.17 9.81
C LYS A 198 9.66 -18.79 8.71
N LYS A 199 9.58 -20.11 8.57
CA LYS A 199 10.17 -20.80 7.42
C LYS A 199 9.39 -20.47 6.15
N HIS A 200 10.05 -20.54 4.99
CA HIS A 200 9.38 -20.40 3.69
C HIS A 200 8.21 -21.37 3.57
N ASN A 201 7.12 -20.90 3.00
CA ASN A 201 6.00 -21.77 2.64
C ASN A 201 6.48 -22.78 1.58
N PRO A 202 6.39 -24.11 1.83
CA PRO A 202 6.89 -25.13 0.91
C PRO A 202 6.28 -25.04 -0.49
N ASN A 203 4.98 -24.70 -0.58
CA ASN A 203 4.31 -24.54 -1.86
C ASN A 203 4.88 -23.37 -2.66
N VAL A 204 5.04 -22.20 -2.04
CA VAL A 204 5.63 -21.02 -2.68
C VAL A 204 7.07 -21.34 -3.15
N THR A 205 7.87 -21.98 -2.29
CA THR A 205 9.24 -22.37 -2.64
C THR A 205 9.28 -23.34 -3.84
N LYS A 206 8.36 -24.30 -3.90
CA LYS A 206 8.25 -25.25 -5.03
C LYS A 206 7.91 -24.51 -6.33
N ILE A 207 6.96 -23.57 -6.29
CA ILE A 207 6.57 -22.75 -7.44
C ILE A 207 7.75 -21.91 -7.93
N ILE A 208 8.44 -21.21 -7.01
CA ILE A 208 9.61 -20.38 -7.35
C ILE A 208 10.70 -21.23 -8.01
N LYS A 209 11.08 -22.39 -7.41
CA LYS A 209 12.08 -23.29 -7.97
C LYS A 209 11.70 -23.78 -9.38
N LYS A 210 10.43 -24.12 -9.61
CA LYS A 210 9.92 -24.52 -10.92
C LYS A 210 10.09 -23.40 -11.94
N LYS A 211 9.77 -22.15 -11.57
CA LYS A 211 9.83 -20.99 -12.48
C LYS A 211 11.27 -20.55 -12.78
N LEU A 212 12.17 -20.57 -11.79
CA LEU A 212 13.57 -20.22 -12.02
C LEU A 212 14.28 -21.16 -13.02
N ARG A 213 13.86 -22.44 -13.09
CA ARG A 213 14.39 -23.38 -14.10
C ARG A 213 14.03 -23.03 -15.57
N TRP A 214 13.08 -22.13 -15.77
CA TRP A 214 12.66 -21.68 -17.11
C TRP A 214 13.26 -20.32 -17.50
N ILE A 215 13.94 -19.66 -16.56
CA ILE A 215 14.55 -18.34 -16.76
C ILE A 215 16.08 -18.47 -16.94
N CYS A 216 16.67 -19.57 -16.45
CA CYS A 216 18.06 -19.96 -16.68
C CYS A 216 18.15 -20.99 -17.82
#